data_3fc1c550f0d90a0beba16b1523cecf5a
#
_entry.id   3fc1c550f0d90a0beba16b1523cecf5a
#
_cell.length_a   1.000
_cell.length_b   1.000
_cell.length_c   1.000
_cell.angle_alpha   90.00
_cell.angle_beta   90.00
_cell.angle_gamma   90.00
#
_symmetry.space_group_name_H-M   'P 1'
#
loop_
_entity.id
_entity.type
_entity.pdbx_description
1 polymer ?
#
loop_
_entity_poly.entity_id
_entity_poly.type
_entity_poly.pdbx_seq_one_letter_code
_entity_poly.pdbx_strand_id
1 'polypeptide(L)'
;MKRNKALTAVFVAGCIAVVAIAGIVTLFAKDNFGNKTQICDGISIGSIDVGGLTEEQAQKKVETYITDRQQQRLVVSVQDNQVEATAQDAGLTIPEKDYAGEALQIGKKGNLWEKFQEICKAEKGEKDIALEPEINDDTLKSFIETKCSAYDI
;
A
#
# COMPACT_ATOMS: atom_id res chain seq x y z
N MET A 1 -29.82 -35.89 39.81
CA MET A 1 -28.42 -35.48 39.96
C MET A 1 -27.58 -35.42 38.63
N LYS A 2 -27.91 -36.17 37.56
CA LYS A 2 -27.17 -36.12 36.28
C LYS A 2 -27.40 -34.84 35.45
N ARG A 3 -28.60 -34.23 35.55
CA ARG A 3 -28.99 -33.05 34.73
C ARG A 3 -28.20 -31.76 35.08
N ASN A 4 -27.81 -31.62 36.34
CA ASN A 4 -27.05 -30.44 36.79
C ASN A 4 -25.58 -30.49 36.35
N LYS A 5 -24.99 -31.70 36.19
CA LYS A 5 -23.61 -31.84 35.73
C LYS A 5 -23.47 -31.48 34.23
N ALA A 6 -24.47 -31.80 33.39
CA ALA A 6 -24.48 -31.41 31.99
C ALA A 6 -24.64 -29.90 31.82
N LEU A 7 -25.51 -29.25 32.61
CA LEU A 7 -25.69 -27.81 32.59
C LEU A 7 -24.39 -27.06 33.02
N THR A 8 -23.73 -27.57 34.04
CA THR A 8 -22.47 -27.01 34.54
C THR A 8 -21.36 -27.18 33.49
N ALA A 9 -21.29 -28.32 32.80
CA ALA A 9 -20.30 -28.55 31.75
C ALA A 9 -20.49 -27.62 30.52
N VAL A 10 -21.76 -27.35 30.15
CA VAL A 10 -22.05 -26.40 29.04
C VAL A 10 -21.69 -24.97 29.46
N PHE A 11 -21.97 -24.59 30.72
CA PHE A 11 -21.62 -23.26 31.21
C PHE A 11 -20.11 -23.05 31.27
N VAL A 12 -19.34 -24.04 31.74
CA VAL A 12 -17.89 -23.98 31.82
C VAL A 12 -17.29 -23.93 30.40
N ALA A 13 -17.79 -24.73 29.47
CA ALA A 13 -17.34 -24.70 28.06
C ALA A 13 -17.63 -23.32 27.40
N GLY A 14 -18.79 -22.73 27.69
CA GLY A 14 -19.14 -21.38 27.23
C GLY A 14 -18.19 -20.30 27.78
N CYS A 15 -17.86 -20.36 29.07
CA CYS A 15 -16.91 -19.42 29.68
C CYS A 15 -15.50 -19.55 29.10
N ILE A 16 -15.04 -20.78 28.84
CA ILE A 16 -13.72 -21.01 28.20
C ILE A 16 -13.70 -20.44 26.78
N ALA A 17 -14.77 -20.63 26.00
CA ALA A 17 -14.87 -20.07 24.66
C ALA A 17 -14.84 -18.54 24.66
N VAL A 18 -15.54 -17.89 25.59
CA VAL A 18 -15.52 -16.43 25.73
C VAL A 18 -14.14 -15.91 26.11
N VAL A 19 -13.43 -16.58 27.02
CA VAL A 19 -12.07 -16.21 27.42
C VAL A 19 -11.09 -16.40 26.26
N ALA A 20 -11.23 -17.48 25.48
CA ALA A 20 -10.39 -17.73 24.30
C ALA A 20 -10.61 -16.66 23.22
N ILE A 21 -11.87 -16.29 22.93
CA ILE A 21 -12.21 -15.23 21.98
C ILE A 21 -11.67 -13.89 22.47
N ALA A 22 -11.85 -13.54 23.75
CA ALA A 22 -11.29 -12.33 24.33
C ALA A 22 -9.76 -12.29 24.25
N GLY A 23 -9.09 -13.43 24.46
CA GLY A 23 -7.64 -13.57 24.32
C GLY A 23 -7.18 -13.34 22.88
N ILE A 24 -7.87 -13.90 21.89
CA ILE A 24 -7.56 -13.69 20.47
C ILE A 24 -7.77 -12.23 20.09
N VAL A 25 -8.88 -11.61 20.51
CA VAL A 25 -9.17 -10.20 20.23
C VAL A 25 -8.14 -9.28 20.87
N THR A 26 -7.66 -9.59 22.08
CA THR A 26 -6.62 -8.75 22.74
C THR A 26 -5.26 -8.89 22.07
N LEU A 27 -4.87 -10.08 21.62
CA LEU A 27 -3.64 -10.29 20.86
C LEU A 27 -3.71 -9.55 19.52
N PHE A 28 -4.79 -9.73 18.78
CA PHE A 28 -5.04 -9.04 17.51
C PHE A 28 -5.04 -7.52 17.68
N ALA A 29 -5.72 -7.02 18.73
CA ALA A 29 -5.74 -5.59 19.02
C ALA A 29 -4.37 -5.03 19.40
N LYS A 30 -3.54 -5.80 20.13
CA LYS A 30 -2.20 -5.36 20.52
C LYS A 30 -1.29 -5.19 19.31
N ASP A 31 -1.35 -6.08 18.36
CA ASP A 31 -0.51 -6.02 17.16
C ASP A 31 -0.99 -4.96 16.17
N ASN A 32 -2.31 -4.85 15.94
CA ASN A 32 -2.86 -3.94 14.93
C ASN A 32 -3.29 -2.56 15.47
N PHE A 33 -3.81 -2.48 16.72
CA PHE A 33 -4.24 -1.20 17.31
C PHE A 33 -3.21 -0.55 18.23
N GLY A 34 -2.22 -1.32 18.72
CA GLY A 34 -1.20 -0.84 19.67
C GLY A 34 -0.01 -0.17 19.01
N ASN A 35 0.31 -0.52 17.79
CA ASN A 35 1.50 -0.02 17.12
C ASN A 35 1.19 1.23 16.28
N LYS A 36 1.33 2.41 16.91
CA LYS A 36 1.08 3.70 16.26
C LYS A 36 2.15 4.08 15.24
N THR A 37 3.29 3.39 15.22
CA THR A 37 4.46 3.73 14.42
C THR A 37 4.62 2.89 13.17
N GLN A 38 3.83 1.82 13.03
CA GLN A 38 3.88 0.93 11.87
C GLN A 38 2.56 0.96 11.10
N ILE A 39 2.67 0.73 9.80
CA ILE A 39 1.54 0.57 8.88
C ILE A 39 0.89 -0.79 9.14
N CYS A 40 -0.44 -0.87 9.08
CA CYS A 40 -1.16 -2.13 9.23
C CYS A 40 -0.78 -3.12 8.12
N ASP A 41 -0.76 -4.42 8.46
CA ASP A 41 -0.50 -5.47 7.48
C ASP A 41 -1.55 -5.47 6.35
N GLY A 42 -1.12 -5.88 5.16
CA GLY A 42 -1.97 -5.96 3.97
C GLY A 42 -2.29 -4.63 3.29
N ILE A 43 -1.57 -3.56 3.64
CA ILE A 43 -1.64 -2.27 2.94
C ILE A 43 -0.52 -2.22 1.90
N SER A 44 -0.88 -1.79 0.68
CA SER A 44 0.06 -1.54 -0.40
C SER A 44 -0.04 -0.10 -0.91
N ILE A 45 1.03 0.35 -1.56
CA ILE A 45 1.13 1.63 -2.26
C ILE A 45 1.63 1.34 -3.67
N GLY A 46 0.76 1.53 -4.67
CA GLY A 46 1.09 1.19 -6.07
C GLY A 46 1.51 -0.27 -6.24
N SER A 47 0.82 -1.19 -5.57
CA SER A 47 1.12 -2.62 -5.50
C SER A 47 2.42 -2.99 -4.74
N ILE A 48 3.05 -2.04 -4.06
CA ILE A 48 4.19 -2.28 -3.18
C ILE A 48 3.64 -2.56 -1.78
N ASP A 49 3.84 -3.76 -1.26
CA ASP A 49 3.48 -4.09 0.12
C ASP A 49 4.31 -3.24 1.11
N VAL A 50 3.60 -2.49 1.96
CA VAL A 50 4.18 -1.63 3.00
C VAL A 50 3.71 -2.03 4.39
N GLY A 51 2.97 -3.13 4.52
CA GLY A 51 2.52 -3.66 5.80
C GLY A 51 3.67 -3.92 6.78
N GLY A 52 3.46 -3.62 8.04
CA GLY A 52 4.46 -3.77 9.11
C GLY A 52 5.64 -2.79 9.06
N LEU A 53 5.76 -1.96 8.03
CA LEU A 53 6.84 -0.98 7.92
C LEU A 53 6.53 0.29 8.74
N THR A 54 7.59 0.99 9.16
CA THR A 54 7.44 2.36 9.65
C THR A 54 7.22 3.31 8.48
N GLU A 55 6.72 4.52 8.78
CA GLU A 55 6.52 5.58 7.77
C GLU A 55 7.80 5.84 6.96
N GLU A 56 8.95 5.99 7.64
CA GLU A 56 10.24 6.22 6.99
C GLU A 56 10.66 5.06 6.07
N GLN A 57 10.45 3.82 6.51
CA GLN A 57 10.77 2.63 5.71
C GLN A 57 9.87 2.52 4.48
N ALA A 58 8.58 2.79 4.65
CA ALA A 58 7.61 2.81 3.56
C ALA A 58 7.92 3.92 2.56
N GLN A 59 8.19 5.13 3.04
CA GLN A 59 8.58 6.26 2.21
C GLN A 59 9.80 5.93 1.35
N LYS A 60 10.86 5.42 1.96
CA LYS A 60 12.08 5.04 1.23
C LYS A 60 11.81 3.94 0.19
N LYS A 61 10.95 2.99 0.49
CA LYS A 61 10.60 1.89 -0.43
C LYS A 61 9.83 2.43 -1.64
N VAL A 62 8.89 3.35 -1.41
CA VAL A 62 8.11 4.03 -2.46
C VAL A 62 9.01 4.91 -3.32
N GLU A 63 9.88 5.71 -2.72
CA GLU A 63 10.84 6.57 -3.45
C GLU A 63 11.78 5.75 -4.35
N THR A 64 12.28 4.64 -3.84
CA THR A 64 13.10 3.70 -4.65
C THR A 64 12.32 3.21 -5.85
N TYR A 65 11.08 2.76 -5.65
CA TYR A 65 10.24 2.28 -6.74
C TYR A 65 9.92 3.37 -7.76
N ILE A 66 9.61 4.58 -7.32
CA ILE A 66 9.38 5.74 -8.20
C ILE A 66 10.62 6.02 -9.04
N THR A 67 11.79 6.06 -8.41
CA THR A 67 13.07 6.28 -9.09
C THR A 67 13.35 5.21 -10.14
N ASP A 68 13.16 3.95 -9.79
CA ASP A 68 13.35 2.83 -10.71
C ASP A 68 12.40 2.92 -11.91
N ARG A 69 11.15 3.32 -11.71
CA ARG A 69 10.18 3.51 -12.77
C ARG A 69 10.54 4.67 -13.68
N GLN A 70 10.98 5.78 -13.12
CA GLN A 70 11.41 6.95 -13.88
C GLN A 70 12.68 6.67 -14.71
N GLN A 71 13.59 5.87 -14.17
CA GLN A 71 14.82 5.47 -14.85
C GLN A 71 14.62 4.28 -15.82
N GLN A 72 13.42 3.74 -15.90
CA GLN A 72 13.13 2.64 -16.83
C GLN A 72 13.46 3.06 -18.26
N ARG A 73 14.29 2.24 -18.94
CA ARG A 73 14.70 2.46 -20.30
C ARG A 73 13.53 2.30 -21.27
N LEU A 74 13.35 3.27 -22.12
CA LEU A 74 12.41 3.28 -23.23
C LEU A 74 13.19 3.30 -24.53
N VAL A 75 12.69 2.59 -25.54
CA VAL A 75 13.18 2.66 -26.91
C VAL A 75 12.04 3.18 -27.77
N VAL A 76 12.20 4.38 -28.26
CA VAL A 76 11.24 5.04 -29.16
C VAL A 76 11.69 4.82 -30.59
N SER A 77 10.88 4.16 -31.39
CA SER A 77 11.17 3.95 -32.81
C SER A 77 10.55 5.06 -33.63
N VAL A 78 11.40 5.77 -34.39
CA VAL A 78 11.00 6.80 -35.34
C VAL A 78 11.44 6.37 -36.72
N GLN A 79 10.51 5.91 -37.57
CA GLN A 79 10.79 5.26 -38.86
C GLN A 79 11.74 4.06 -38.65
N ASP A 80 12.92 4.07 -39.28
CA ASP A 80 13.94 3.02 -39.19
C ASP A 80 14.98 3.28 -38.08
N ASN A 81 14.82 4.37 -37.31
CA ASN A 81 15.75 4.77 -36.26
C ASN A 81 15.18 4.47 -34.88
N GLN A 82 16.07 4.23 -33.92
CA GLN A 82 15.72 4.01 -32.52
C GLN A 82 16.38 5.08 -31.65
N VAL A 83 15.56 5.69 -30.78
CA VAL A 83 16.00 6.68 -29.78
C VAL A 83 15.84 6.05 -28.41
N GLU A 84 16.94 5.97 -27.68
CA GLU A 84 16.90 5.50 -26.29
C GLU A 84 16.67 6.69 -25.33
N ALA A 85 15.82 6.50 -24.35
CA ALA A 85 15.48 7.47 -23.33
C ALA A 85 15.11 6.78 -22.03
N THR A 86 14.99 7.53 -20.96
CA THR A 86 14.32 7.07 -19.74
C THR A 86 12.84 7.47 -19.77
N ALA A 87 12.03 6.83 -18.93
CA ALA A 87 10.64 7.21 -18.78
C ALA A 87 10.51 8.67 -18.28
N GLN A 88 11.45 9.12 -17.45
CA GLN A 88 11.54 10.50 -16.97
C GLN A 88 11.82 11.47 -18.13
N ASP A 89 12.76 11.14 -19.03
CA ASP A 89 13.06 11.98 -20.21
C ASP A 89 11.83 12.13 -21.12
N ALA A 90 11.00 11.08 -21.19
CA ALA A 90 9.72 11.10 -21.90
C ALA A 90 8.58 11.78 -21.13
N GLY A 91 8.86 12.41 -19.99
CA GLY A 91 7.90 13.18 -19.21
C GLY A 91 7.13 12.40 -18.16
N LEU A 92 7.50 11.14 -17.85
CA LEU A 92 6.85 10.38 -16.78
C LEU A 92 7.19 11.03 -15.43
N THR A 93 6.14 11.44 -14.72
CA THR A 93 6.23 11.95 -13.35
C THR A 93 5.27 11.18 -12.45
N ILE A 94 5.58 11.10 -11.17
CA ILE A 94 4.67 10.63 -10.13
C ILE A 94 4.57 11.78 -9.13
N PRO A 95 3.36 12.27 -8.83
CA PRO A 95 3.17 13.40 -7.92
C PRO A 95 3.81 13.15 -6.57
N GLU A 96 4.50 14.16 -6.04
CA GLU A 96 4.98 14.13 -4.66
C GLU A 96 3.80 14.24 -3.70
N LYS A 97 3.49 13.12 -3.03
CA LYS A 97 2.45 13.02 -2.03
C LYS A 97 2.98 12.17 -0.87
N ASP A 98 2.52 12.47 0.32
CA ASP A 98 2.83 11.68 1.52
C ASP A 98 2.06 10.35 1.53
N TYR A 99 2.43 9.45 0.64
CA TYR A 99 1.82 8.12 0.51
C TYR A 99 2.03 7.27 1.77
N ALA A 100 3.21 7.37 2.39
CA ALA A 100 3.54 6.61 3.60
C ALA A 100 2.74 7.10 4.81
N GLY A 101 2.59 8.42 4.97
CA GLY A 101 1.75 8.99 6.01
C GLY A 101 0.27 8.65 5.80
N GLU A 102 -0.22 8.63 4.55
CA GLU A 102 -1.58 8.18 4.25
C GLU A 102 -1.78 6.71 4.65
N ALA A 103 -0.86 5.82 4.26
CA ALA A 103 -0.87 4.41 4.63
C ALA A 103 -0.85 4.20 6.15
N LEU A 104 -0.03 5.00 6.86
CA LEU A 104 0.09 4.93 8.31
C LEU A 104 -1.23 5.30 9.03
N GLN A 105 -2.09 6.12 8.43
CA GLN A 105 -3.36 6.54 9.02
C GLN A 105 -4.49 5.51 8.84
N ILE A 106 -4.34 4.56 7.94
CA ILE A 106 -5.34 3.50 7.71
C ILE A 106 -5.47 2.63 8.97
N GLY A 107 -6.70 2.39 9.40
CA GLY A 107 -7.02 1.64 10.61
C GLY A 107 -6.72 2.38 11.92
N LYS A 108 -6.26 3.64 11.87
CA LYS A 108 -5.91 4.42 13.08
C LYS A 108 -6.90 5.56 13.37
N LYS A 109 -7.69 5.99 12.40
CA LYS A 109 -8.71 7.03 12.54
C LYS A 109 -10.10 6.43 12.76
N GLY A 110 -10.99 7.20 13.39
CA GLY A 110 -12.38 6.82 13.60
C GLY A 110 -12.64 6.02 14.88
N ASN A 111 -13.85 5.49 15.00
CA ASN A 111 -14.26 4.65 16.12
C ASN A 111 -13.73 3.21 16.02
N LEU A 112 -13.85 2.42 17.07
CA LEU A 112 -13.31 1.05 17.11
C LEU A 112 -13.86 0.15 16.00
N TRP A 113 -15.11 0.35 15.59
CA TRP A 113 -15.73 -0.45 14.54
C TRP A 113 -15.19 -0.07 13.14
N GLU A 114 -15.01 1.22 12.87
CA GLU A 114 -14.40 1.72 11.64
C GLU A 114 -12.96 1.21 11.49
N LYS A 115 -12.16 1.33 12.55
CA LYS A 115 -10.80 0.80 12.60
C LYS A 115 -10.75 -0.70 12.30
N PHE A 116 -11.62 -1.47 12.94
CA PHE A 116 -11.70 -2.90 12.71
C PHE A 116 -12.06 -3.24 11.25
N GLN A 117 -13.03 -2.53 10.67
CA GLN A 117 -13.40 -2.73 9.26
C GLN A 117 -12.26 -2.39 8.31
N GLU A 118 -11.52 -1.30 8.55
CA GLU A 118 -10.38 -0.90 7.71
C GLU A 118 -9.26 -1.92 7.77
N ILE A 119 -8.92 -2.41 8.97
CA ILE A 119 -7.91 -3.45 9.16
C ILE A 119 -8.32 -4.75 8.46
N CYS A 120 -9.57 -5.19 8.62
CA CYS A 120 -10.06 -6.38 7.94
C CYS A 120 -10.03 -6.26 6.39
N LYS A 121 -10.23 -5.06 5.85
CA LYS A 121 -10.08 -4.81 4.40
C LYS A 121 -8.62 -4.83 3.98
N ALA A 122 -7.74 -4.23 4.78
CA ALA A 122 -6.30 -4.27 4.55
C ALA A 122 -5.78 -5.71 4.52
N GLU A 123 -6.10 -6.53 5.53
CA GLU A 123 -5.68 -7.94 5.60
C GLU A 123 -6.13 -8.79 4.41
N LYS A 124 -7.22 -8.40 3.75
CA LYS A 124 -7.68 -9.04 2.50
C LYS A 124 -6.95 -8.54 1.25
N GLY A 125 -6.01 -7.60 1.39
CA GLY A 125 -5.33 -6.96 0.27
C GLY A 125 -6.23 -5.99 -0.52
N GLU A 126 -7.34 -5.54 0.06
CA GLU A 126 -8.29 -4.62 -0.58
C GLU A 126 -7.90 -3.13 -0.41
N LYS A 127 -6.74 -2.86 0.22
CA LYS A 127 -6.25 -1.50 0.49
C LYS A 127 -4.94 -1.25 -0.23
N ASP A 128 -5.07 -0.75 -1.46
CA ASP A 128 -3.95 -0.22 -2.25
C ASP A 128 -4.12 1.30 -2.43
N ILE A 129 -3.09 2.04 -2.06
CA ILE A 129 -3.01 3.48 -2.32
C ILE A 129 -2.41 3.64 -3.71
N ALA A 130 -3.21 4.14 -4.66
CA ALA A 130 -2.77 4.25 -6.03
C ALA A 130 -1.59 5.24 -6.16
N LEU A 131 -0.52 4.80 -6.82
CA LEU A 131 0.48 5.68 -7.39
C LEU A 131 0.01 6.03 -8.80
N GLU A 132 -0.49 7.24 -8.99
CA GLU A 132 -1.02 7.70 -10.27
C GLU A 132 0.10 8.38 -11.07
N PRO A 133 0.72 7.70 -12.06
CA PRO A 133 1.71 8.32 -12.90
C PRO A 133 1.03 9.35 -13.82
N GLU A 134 1.69 10.47 -14.01
CA GLU A 134 1.29 11.55 -14.91
C GLU A 134 2.33 11.73 -16.00
N ILE A 135 1.91 12.20 -17.15
CA ILE A 135 2.80 12.62 -18.23
C ILE A 135 2.86 14.14 -18.25
N ASN A 136 4.05 14.70 -18.12
CA ASN A 136 4.26 16.11 -18.30
C ASN A 136 4.35 16.40 -19.81
N ASP A 137 3.30 17.02 -20.35
CA ASP A 137 3.16 17.30 -21.77
C ASP A 137 4.25 18.21 -22.32
N ASP A 138 4.73 19.19 -21.55
CA ASP A 138 5.80 20.10 -21.96
C ASP A 138 7.13 19.36 -22.08
N THR A 139 7.42 18.48 -21.13
CA THR A 139 8.63 17.64 -21.15
C THR A 139 8.57 16.65 -22.30
N LEU A 140 7.42 15.98 -22.51
CA LEU A 140 7.22 15.05 -23.62
C LEU A 140 7.38 15.76 -24.97
N LYS A 141 6.80 16.95 -25.13
CA LYS A 141 6.94 17.75 -26.33
C LYS A 141 8.39 18.14 -26.61
N SER A 142 9.08 18.63 -25.59
CA SER A 142 10.51 18.98 -25.68
C SER A 142 11.38 17.75 -26.03
N PHE A 143 11.05 16.59 -25.48
CA PHE A 143 11.72 15.32 -25.82
C PHE A 143 11.52 14.98 -27.31
N ILE A 144 10.29 15.03 -27.80
CA ILE A 144 9.97 14.77 -29.21
C ILE A 144 10.70 15.76 -30.13
N GLU A 145 10.62 17.06 -29.82
CA GLU A 145 11.28 18.11 -30.62
C GLU A 145 12.80 17.97 -30.65
N THR A 146 13.41 17.56 -29.51
CA THR A 146 14.87 17.49 -29.40
C THR A 146 15.45 16.18 -29.93
N LYS A 147 14.80 15.06 -29.65
CA LYS A 147 15.32 13.71 -29.89
C LYS A 147 14.77 13.06 -31.14
N CYS A 148 13.54 13.41 -31.55
CA CYS A 148 12.87 12.77 -32.67
C CYS A 148 12.86 13.63 -33.93
N SER A 149 12.93 14.98 -33.81
CA SER A 149 12.90 15.89 -34.98
C SER A 149 14.05 15.70 -35.96
N ALA A 150 15.18 15.18 -35.49
CA ALA A 150 16.31 14.87 -36.38
C ALA A 150 15.97 13.77 -37.43
N TYR A 151 14.86 13.04 -37.21
CA TYR A 151 14.42 11.93 -38.06
C TYR A 151 13.08 12.23 -38.75
N ASP A 152 12.52 13.43 -38.52
CA ASP A 152 11.29 13.89 -39.13
C ASP A 152 11.68 14.66 -40.45
N ILE A 153 11.48 14.02 -41.56
CA ILE A 153 11.76 14.60 -42.92
C ILE A 153 10.43 14.92 -43.57
#